data_f35cce516b844b62bd4f5fbfb761edc3
#
_entry.id   f35cce516b844b62bd4f5fbfb761edc3
#
_cell.length_a   1.000
_cell.length_b   1.000
_cell.length_c   1.000
_cell.angle_alpha   90.00
_cell.angle_beta   90.00
_cell.angle_gamma   90.00
#
_symmetry.space_group_name_H-M   'P 1'
#
loop_
_entity.id
_entity.type
_entity.pdbx_description
1 polymer ?
#
loop_
_entity_poly.entity_id
_entity_poly.type
_entity_poly.pdbx_seq_one_letter_code
_entity_poly.pdbx_strand_id
1 'polypeptide(L)'
;VQMVLDHASRIEEAIDYLIKNGTAGWNFIVSDCKIPIGYVVEVTANHYYVGTHDSAVEAIPPFWQIREVVRRTNFFISPELAATQRSHYDPSGVAGFIRIFTENDPFFVIWRSYKVVSKMVEENYGNFDLNNSMKLFQSTYRGDTDLILKILIKLAEGTSFNRAWNMWVACPETGDFVVSFAERDKIAFSTPCHYFNLFELIEEP
;
A
#
# COMPACT_ATOMS: atom_id res chain seq x y z
N VAL A 1 4.39 14.09 -4.47
CA VAL A 1 4.87 13.81 -3.09
C VAL A 1 5.78 14.93 -2.61
N GLN A 2 6.83 15.31 -3.36
CA GLN A 2 7.77 16.37 -2.94
C GLN A 2 7.06 17.68 -2.54
N MET A 3 6.12 18.16 -3.36
CA MET A 3 5.35 19.37 -3.03
C MET A 3 4.55 19.24 -1.72
N VAL A 4 4.08 18.04 -1.38
CA VAL A 4 3.40 17.80 -0.10
C VAL A 4 4.38 18.00 1.05
N LEU A 5 5.58 17.41 0.96
CA LEU A 5 6.61 17.51 1.99
C LEU A 5 7.14 18.97 2.14
N ASP A 6 7.21 19.71 1.04
CA ASP A 6 7.74 21.08 1.05
C ASP A 6 6.73 22.13 1.56
N HIS A 7 5.41 21.84 1.46
CA HIS A 7 4.39 22.89 1.62
C HIS A 7 3.26 22.54 2.57
N ALA A 8 3.01 21.24 2.86
CA ALA A 8 1.93 20.87 3.75
C ALA A 8 2.41 20.80 5.21
N SER A 9 1.74 21.52 6.08
CA SER A 9 1.97 21.48 7.52
C SER A 9 0.87 20.72 8.28
N ARG A 10 -0.21 20.33 7.59
CA ARG A 10 -1.36 19.62 8.11
C ARG A 10 -1.87 18.63 7.07
N ILE A 11 -2.60 17.63 7.55
CA ILE A 11 -3.09 16.51 6.72
C ILE A 11 -4.05 16.98 5.61
N GLU A 12 -4.90 17.98 5.89
CA GLU A 12 -5.83 18.53 4.91
C GLU A 12 -5.08 19.21 3.75
N GLU A 13 -4.01 19.93 4.05
CA GLU A 13 -3.15 20.56 3.04
C GLU A 13 -2.46 19.51 2.17
N ALA A 14 -1.97 18.42 2.79
CA ALA A 14 -1.37 17.30 2.07
C ALA A 14 -2.37 16.65 1.09
N ILE A 15 -3.58 16.38 1.56
CA ILE A 15 -4.66 15.83 0.74
C ILE A 15 -5.00 16.76 -0.42
N ASP A 16 -5.15 18.06 -0.15
CA ASP A 16 -5.41 19.08 -1.16
C ASP A 16 -4.34 19.13 -2.25
N TYR A 17 -3.06 19.06 -1.87
CA TYR A 17 -1.95 19.02 -2.83
C TYR A 17 -1.99 17.76 -3.69
N LEU A 18 -2.30 16.60 -3.12
CA LEU A 18 -2.42 15.33 -3.86
C LEU A 18 -3.54 15.38 -4.89
N ILE A 19 -4.71 15.92 -4.49
CA ILE A 19 -5.88 16.05 -5.38
C ILE A 19 -5.60 17.04 -6.51
N LYS A 20 -5.11 18.24 -6.19
CA LYS A 20 -4.89 19.31 -7.16
C LYS A 20 -3.81 18.98 -8.20
N ASN A 21 -2.87 18.12 -7.85
CA ASN A 21 -1.73 17.75 -8.71
C ASN A 21 -1.80 16.31 -9.22
N GLY A 22 -2.95 15.65 -9.12
CA GLY A 22 -3.19 14.32 -9.68
C GLY A 22 -3.11 14.34 -11.22
N THR A 23 -2.11 13.67 -11.78
CA THR A 23 -1.93 13.56 -13.24
C THR A 23 -2.05 12.13 -13.76
N ALA A 24 -2.00 11.16 -12.85
CA ALA A 24 -2.08 9.73 -13.15
C ALA A 24 -2.79 9.01 -12.00
N GLY A 25 -3.11 7.73 -12.19
CA GLY A 25 -3.74 6.90 -11.16
C GLY A 25 -2.76 6.55 -10.05
N TRP A 26 -3.03 7.00 -8.83
CA TRP A 26 -2.23 6.72 -7.64
C TRP A 26 -3.08 6.50 -6.41
N ASN A 27 -2.57 5.66 -5.51
CA ASN A 27 -3.07 5.49 -4.15
C ASN A 27 -2.05 6.01 -3.16
N PHE A 28 -2.51 6.87 -2.26
CA PHE A 28 -1.71 7.37 -1.14
C PHE A 28 -2.36 6.98 0.18
N ILE A 29 -1.54 6.74 1.19
CA ILE A 29 -1.94 6.75 2.59
C ILE A 29 -1.25 7.96 3.20
N VAL A 30 -2.03 8.84 3.83
CA VAL A 30 -1.54 10.08 4.44
C VAL A 30 -1.82 10.01 5.92
N SER A 31 -0.81 10.25 6.73
CA SER A 31 -0.90 10.34 8.19
C SER A 31 -0.14 11.55 8.69
N ASP A 32 -0.50 12.03 9.86
CA ASP A 32 0.09 13.19 10.52
C ASP A 32 0.43 12.81 11.97
N CYS A 33 1.59 13.27 12.46
CA CYS A 33 2.00 13.06 13.85
C CYS A 33 1.12 13.78 14.89
N LYS A 34 0.31 14.74 14.46
CA LYS A 34 -0.56 15.55 15.32
C LYS A 34 -1.94 14.93 15.56
N ILE A 35 -2.38 14.08 14.63
CA ILE A 35 -3.71 13.48 14.63
C ILE A 35 -3.57 11.98 14.38
N PRO A 36 -3.98 11.10 15.31
CA PRO A 36 -3.80 9.66 15.17
C PRO A 36 -4.83 9.04 14.20
N ILE A 37 -4.87 9.56 12.98
CA ILE A 37 -5.76 9.09 11.92
C ILE A 37 -4.98 8.94 10.61
N GLY A 38 -5.28 7.88 9.86
CA GLY A 38 -4.80 7.69 8.51
C GLY A 38 -5.91 7.93 7.49
N TYR A 39 -5.60 8.68 6.45
CA TYR A 39 -6.47 8.85 5.28
C TYR A 39 -5.94 8.07 4.11
N VAL A 40 -6.84 7.54 3.31
CA VAL A 40 -6.52 7.10 1.94
C VAL A 40 -6.92 8.18 0.96
N VAL A 41 -6.09 8.38 -0.06
CA VAL A 41 -6.38 9.25 -1.19
C VAL A 41 -6.16 8.42 -2.45
N GLU A 42 -7.25 8.10 -3.14
CA GLU A 42 -7.21 7.55 -4.49
C GLU A 42 -7.39 8.72 -5.46
N VAL A 43 -6.50 8.87 -6.42
CA VAL A 43 -6.52 10.03 -7.32
C VAL A 43 -6.16 9.64 -8.74
N THR A 44 -6.84 10.26 -9.69
CA THR A 44 -6.51 10.31 -11.12
C THR A 44 -6.48 11.77 -11.56
N ALA A 45 -6.26 12.04 -12.84
CA ALA A 45 -6.32 13.40 -13.37
C ALA A 45 -7.72 14.07 -13.22
N ASN A 46 -8.80 13.28 -13.15
CA ASN A 46 -10.17 13.80 -13.20
C ASN A 46 -11.05 13.39 -12.01
N HIS A 47 -10.65 12.38 -11.25
CA HIS A 47 -11.44 11.81 -10.17
C HIS A 47 -10.57 11.59 -8.94
N TYR A 48 -11.15 11.73 -7.77
CA TYR A 48 -10.51 11.40 -6.51
C TYR A 48 -11.49 10.83 -5.49
N TYR A 49 -10.96 10.09 -4.56
CA TYR A 49 -11.65 9.62 -3.36
C TYR A 49 -10.76 9.85 -2.14
N VAL A 50 -11.34 10.36 -1.06
CA VAL A 50 -10.69 10.49 0.24
C VAL A 50 -11.53 9.76 1.27
N GLY A 51 -10.91 8.90 2.05
CA GLY A 51 -11.60 8.12 3.06
C GLY A 51 -10.71 7.76 4.25
N THR A 52 -11.37 7.28 5.28
CA THR A 52 -10.78 6.76 6.52
C THR A 52 -11.16 5.28 6.68
N HIS A 53 -10.67 4.63 7.73
CA HIS A 53 -10.93 3.21 8.02
C HIS A 53 -12.42 2.86 8.19
N ASP A 54 -13.26 3.82 8.57
CA ASP A 54 -14.70 3.68 8.80
C ASP A 54 -15.56 4.10 7.59
N SER A 55 -14.95 4.53 6.49
CA SER A 55 -15.68 4.90 5.29
C SER A 55 -16.39 3.70 4.68
N ALA A 56 -17.62 3.88 4.23
CA ALA A 56 -18.45 2.81 3.66
C ALA A 56 -17.80 2.08 2.48
N VAL A 57 -16.97 2.78 1.72
CA VAL A 57 -16.20 2.23 0.58
C VAL A 57 -15.29 1.07 1.02
N GLU A 58 -14.73 1.13 2.24
CA GLU A 58 -13.85 0.07 2.77
C GLU A 58 -14.60 -1.26 3.02
N ALA A 59 -15.93 -1.23 3.11
CA ALA A 59 -16.78 -2.40 3.34
C ALA A 59 -17.46 -2.94 2.07
N ILE A 60 -17.22 -2.34 0.92
CA ILE A 60 -17.82 -2.82 -0.35
C ILE A 60 -17.16 -4.14 -0.75
N PRO A 61 -17.90 -5.26 -0.87
CA PRO A 61 -17.32 -6.52 -1.30
C PRO A 61 -16.57 -6.39 -2.65
N PRO A 62 -15.42 -7.05 -2.81
CA PRO A 62 -14.81 -8.09 -1.97
C PRO A 62 -13.92 -7.56 -0.84
N PHE A 63 -13.96 -6.26 -0.53
CA PHE A 63 -13.20 -5.63 0.54
C PHE A 63 -13.96 -5.74 1.88
N TRP A 64 -13.28 -5.45 2.97
CA TRP A 64 -13.87 -5.40 4.32
C TRP A 64 -13.12 -4.39 5.19
N GLN A 65 -13.81 -3.81 6.16
CA GLN A 65 -13.20 -2.88 7.10
C GLN A 65 -12.32 -3.63 8.10
N ILE A 66 -11.22 -3.01 8.47
CA ILE A 66 -10.45 -3.34 9.67
C ILE A 66 -10.45 -2.08 10.55
N ARG A 67 -10.81 -2.24 11.80
CA ARG A 67 -10.88 -1.13 12.73
C ARG A 67 -9.53 -0.38 12.77
N GLU A 68 -9.58 0.94 12.66
CA GLU A 68 -8.41 1.83 12.73
C GLU A 68 -7.30 1.54 11.70
N VAL A 69 -7.61 0.82 10.62
CA VAL A 69 -6.65 0.45 9.58
C VAL A 69 -7.16 0.82 8.18
N VAL A 70 -6.38 1.61 7.47
CA VAL A 70 -6.59 1.86 6.03
C VAL A 70 -5.58 1.07 5.22
N ARG A 71 -5.98 0.58 4.04
CA ARG A 71 -5.14 -0.29 3.20
C ARG A 71 -5.34 0.04 1.73
N ARG A 72 -4.24 0.08 0.99
CA ARG A 72 -4.27 0.20 -0.47
C ARG A 72 -3.18 -0.65 -1.09
N THR A 73 -3.41 -1.02 -2.33
CA THR A 73 -2.45 -1.67 -3.22
C THR A 73 -2.51 -0.98 -4.59
N ASN A 74 -2.09 -1.62 -5.66
CA ASN A 74 -2.00 -1.00 -6.99
C ASN A 74 -3.34 -1.03 -7.76
N PHE A 75 -4.47 -0.95 -7.07
CA PHE A 75 -5.80 -0.76 -7.65
C PHE A 75 -6.66 0.16 -6.78
N PHE A 76 -7.67 0.77 -7.37
CA PHE A 76 -8.65 1.57 -6.65
C PHE A 76 -9.73 0.69 -6.01
N ILE A 77 -10.18 1.09 -4.83
CA ILE A 77 -11.28 0.44 -4.11
C ILE A 77 -12.58 1.22 -4.30
N SER A 78 -12.51 2.55 -4.41
CA SER A 78 -13.72 3.33 -4.63
C SER A 78 -14.34 2.97 -5.99
N PRO A 79 -15.67 2.70 -6.05
CA PRO A 79 -16.31 2.20 -7.27
C PRO A 79 -16.13 3.12 -8.48
N GLU A 80 -16.17 4.42 -8.26
CA GLU A 80 -16.02 5.41 -9.32
C GLU A 80 -14.64 5.35 -9.97
N LEU A 81 -13.57 5.32 -9.16
CA LEU A 81 -12.21 5.24 -9.68
C LEU A 81 -11.90 3.83 -10.19
N ALA A 82 -12.40 2.79 -9.52
CA ALA A 82 -12.25 1.41 -9.97
C ALA A 82 -12.77 1.21 -11.39
N ALA A 83 -13.92 1.82 -11.72
CA ALA A 83 -14.51 1.79 -13.06
C ALA A 83 -13.60 2.45 -14.13
N THR A 84 -12.72 3.38 -13.75
CA THR A 84 -11.77 4.00 -14.67
C THR A 84 -10.55 3.12 -14.99
N GLN A 85 -10.26 2.14 -14.15
CA GLN A 85 -9.10 1.25 -14.35
C GLN A 85 -9.37 0.18 -15.40
N ARG A 86 -10.54 -0.47 -15.38
CA ARG A 86 -10.96 -1.48 -16.37
C ARG A 86 -12.47 -1.68 -16.38
N SER A 87 -13.00 -2.11 -17.54
CA SER A 87 -14.41 -2.40 -17.76
C SER A 87 -14.99 -3.57 -16.94
N HIS A 88 -14.12 -4.42 -16.38
CA HIS A 88 -14.51 -5.60 -15.59
C HIS A 88 -13.69 -5.65 -14.31
N TYR A 89 -14.17 -4.96 -13.30
CA TYR A 89 -13.53 -4.91 -12.00
C TYR A 89 -14.09 -6.01 -11.07
N ASP A 90 -13.60 -7.21 -11.23
CA ASP A 90 -13.72 -8.29 -10.23
C ASP A 90 -12.36 -9.02 -10.11
N PRO A 91 -11.49 -8.53 -9.23
CA PRO A 91 -10.17 -9.12 -9.07
C PRO A 91 -10.20 -10.44 -8.27
N SER A 92 -11.30 -10.73 -7.55
CA SER A 92 -11.35 -11.79 -6.53
C SER A 92 -11.79 -13.15 -7.06
N GLY A 93 -12.42 -13.20 -8.22
CA GLY A 93 -13.06 -14.39 -8.77
C GLY A 93 -12.13 -15.30 -9.59
N VAL A 94 -12.62 -16.49 -9.93
CA VAL A 94 -11.93 -17.43 -10.83
C VAL A 94 -11.64 -16.80 -12.19
N ALA A 95 -12.54 -15.97 -12.68
CA ALA A 95 -12.32 -15.21 -13.91
C ALA A 95 -11.10 -14.30 -13.83
N GLY A 96 -10.87 -13.63 -12.69
CA GLY A 96 -9.67 -12.84 -12.42
C GLY A 96 -8.39 -13.68 -12.48
N PHE A 97 -8.41 -14.87 -11.89
CA PHE A 97 -7.30 -15.81 -11.97
C PHE A 97 -7.00 -16.26 -13.40
N ILE A 98 -8.01 -16.59 -14.19
CA ILE A 98 -7.85 -17.00 -15.60
C ILE A 98 -7.24 -15.86 -16.43
N ARG A 99 -7.67 -14.61 -16.21
CA ARG A 99 -7.18 -13.43 -16.92
C ARG A 99 -5.68 -13.16 -16.75
N ILE A 100 -5.04 -13.67 -15.68
CA ILE A 100 -3.57 -13.62 -15.57
C ILE A 100 -2.92 -14.23 -16.81
N PHE A 101 -3.45 -15.35 -17.29
CA PHE A 101 -2.86 -16.13 -18.38
C PHE A 101 -3.39 -15.75 -19.76
N THR A 102 -4.64 -15.32 -19.84
CA THR A 102 -5.31 -15.01 -21.12
C THR A 102 -5.17 -13.56 -21.55
N GLU A 103 -5.07 -12.65 -20.59
CA GLU A 103 -5.07 -11.19 -20.83
C GLU A 103 -3.86 -10.47 -20.22
N ASN A 104 -2.95 -11.22 -19.59
CA ASN A 104 -1.83 -10.67 -18.81
C ASN A 104 -2.31 -9.66 -17.75
N ASP A 105 -3.43 -9.97 -17.08
CA ASP A 105 -4.08 -9.09 -16.11
C ASP A 105 -3.51 -9.31 -14.71
N PRO A 106 -2.85 -8.32 -14.09
CA PRO A 106 -2.23 -8.45 -12.78
C PRO A 106 -3.21 -8.36 -11.61
N PHE A 107 -4.47 -7.97 -11.82
CA PHE A 107 -5.38 -7.61 -10.73
C PHE A 107 -5.64 -8.73 -9.73
N PHE A 108 -5.70 -9.98 -10.15
CA PHE A 108 -5.84 -11.09 -9.22
C PHE A 108 -4.63 -11.23 -8.28
N VAL A 109 -3.40 -11.03 -8.79
CA VAL A 109 -2.17 -11.08 -7.99
C VAL A 109 -2.17 -9.94 -6.98
N ILE A 110 -2.54 -8.74 -7.41
CA ILE A 110 -2.63 -7.55 -6.57
C ILE A 110 -3.72 -7.74 -5.50
N TRP A 111 -4.89 -8.26 -5.88
CA TRP A 111 -5.95 -8.63 -4.95
C TRP A 111 -5.49 -9.67 -3.92
N ARG A 112 -4.77 -10.70 -4.37
CA ARG A 112 -4.25 -11.71 -3.46
C ARG A 112 -3.28 -11.11 -2.45
N SER A 113 -2.40 -10.23 -2.88
CA SER A 113 -1.49 -9.47 -1.99
C SER A 113 -2.28 -8.63 -0.99
N TYR A 114 -3.28 -7.86 -1.44
CA TYR A 114 -4.17 -7.10 -0.56
C TYR A 114 -4.82 -7.98 0.51
N LYS A 115 -5.39 -9.13 0.10
CA LYS A 115 -6.08 -10.06 0.99
C LYS A 115 -5.13 -10.64 2.04
N VAL A 116 -3.93 -11.04 1.63
CA VAL A 116 -2.95 -11.67 2.54
C VAL A 116 -2.40 -10.65 3.52
N VAL A 117 -2.06 -9.45 3.07
CA VAL A 117 -1.64 -8.33 3.94
C VAL A 117 -2.76 -7.96 4.91
N SER A 118 -4.00 -7.87 4.45
CA SER A 118 -5.14 -7.54 5.32
C SER A 118 -5.32 -8.56 6.44
N LYS A 119 -5.25 -9.85 6.12
CA LYS A 119 -5.33 -10.91 7.13
C LYS A 119 -4.17 -10.85 8.12
N MET A 120 -2.96 -10.64 7.64
CA MET A 120 -1.78 -10.47 8.51
C MET A 120 -1.97 -9.31 9.48
N VAL A 121 -2.54 -8.19 9.01
CA VAL A 121 -2.83 -7.04 9.87
C VAL A 121 -3.91 -7.38 10.91
N GLU A 122 -5.00 -8.06 10.53
CA GLU A 122 -6.03 -8.49 11.48
C GLU A 122 -5.47 -9.45 12.56
N GLU A 123 -4.69 -10.44 12.14
CA GLU A 123 -4.11 -11.46 13.02
C GLU A 123 -3.10 -10.88 14.02
N ASN A 124 -2.47 -9.76 13.68
CA ASN A 124 -1.48 -9.09 14.51
C ASN A 124 -1.96 -7.75 15.09
N TYR A 125 -3.26 -7.45 15.01
CA TYR A 125 -3.83 -6.19 15.51
C TYR A 125 -3.46 -5.95 16.97
N GLY A 126 -2.99 -4.74 17.28
CA GLY A 126 -2.51 -4.35 18.61
C GLY A 126 -1.11 -4.82 18.99
N ASN A 127 -0.43 -5.58 18.11
CA ASN A 127 0.93 -6.10 18.35
C ASN A 127 1.97 -5.54 17.37
N PHE A 128 1.65 -4.44 16.70
CA PHE A 128 2.59 -3.80 15.77
C PHE A 128 3.56 -2.90 16.53
N ASP A 129 4.84 -3.18 16.37
CA ASP A 129 5.94 -2.26 16.58
C ASP A 129 6.73 -2.13 15.26
N LEU A 130 7.68 -1.22 15.21
CA LEU A 130 8.41 -0.89 13.99
C LEU A 130 9.13 -2.11 13.39
N ASN A 131 9.83 -2.88 14.22
CA ASN A 131 10.63 -4.03 13.80
C ASN A 131 9.76 -5.25 13.44
N ASN A 132 8.72 -5.50 14.25
CA ASN A 132 7.78 -6.59 14.01
C ASN A 132 6.99 -6.34 12.73
N SER A 133 6.48 -5.14 12.53
CA SER A 133 5.76 -4.74 11.32
C SER A 133 6.59 -4.97 10.07
N MET A 134 7.86 -4.54 10.05
CA MET A 134 8.73 -4.74 8.89
C MET A 134 8.92 -6.22 8.58
N LYS A 135 9.19 -7.07 9.59
CA LYS A 135 9.34 -8.52 9.42
C LYS A 135 8.06 -9.19 8.88
N LEU A 136 6.91 -8.81 9.43
CA LEU A 136 5.61 -9.32 8.99
C LEU A 136 5.33 -8.94 7.54
N PHE A 137 5.55 -7.69 7.16
CA PHE A 137 5.39 -7.23 5.79
C PHE A 137 6.34 -7.93 4.83
N GLN A 138 7.63 -8.04 5.17
CA GLN A 138 8.61 -8.74 4.35
C GLN A 138 8.21 -10.21 4.14
N SER A 139 7.84 -10.92 5.19
CA SER A 139 7.40 -12.33 5.13
C SER A 139 6.13 -12.48 4.27
N THR A 140 5.17 -11.58 4.45
CA THR A 140 3.91 -11.59 3.70
C THR A 140 4.15 -11.37 2.20
N TYR A 141 4.96 -10.38 1.83
CA TYR A 141 5.27 -10.09 0.43
C TYR A 141 6.18 -11.13 -0.24
N ARG A 142 6.95 -11.93 0.53
CA ARG A 142 7.62 -13.14 0.01
C ARG A 142 6.66 -14.32 -0.21
N GLY A 143 5.42 -14.21 0.26
CA GLY A 143 4.45 -15.30 0.22
C GLY A 143 4.73 -16.42 1.22
N ASP A 144 5.44 -16.13 2.32
CA ASP A 144 5.79 -17.14 3.32
C ASP A 144 4.54 -17.68 4.04
N THR A 145 3.49 -16.89 4.12
CA THR A 145 2.21 -17.20 4.78
C THR A 145 1.11 -17.66 3.82
N ASP A 146 1.32 -17.59 2.51
CA ASP A 146 0.30 -17.92 1.51
C ASP A 146 0.90 -18.62 0.29
N LEU A 147 0.60 -19.91 0.15
CA LEU A 147 1.16 -20.73 -0.93
C LEU A 147 0.78 -20.23 -2.34
N ILE A 148 -0.45 -19.73 -2.51
CA ILE A 148 -0.90 -19.22 -3.82
C ILE A 148 -0.12 -17.97 -4.17
N LEU A 149 -0.01 -17.02 -3.22
CA LEU A 149 0.78 -15.81 -3.41
C LEU A 149 2.25 -16.16 -3.71
N LYS A 150 2.84 -17.12 -2.99
CA LYS A 150 4.20 -17.59 -3.23
C LYS A 150 4.42 -18.13 -4.65
N ILE A 151 3.46 -18.90 -5.16
CA ILE A 151 3.50 -19.42 -6.54
C ILE A 151 3.40 -18.26 -7.53
N LEU A 152 2.47 -17.33 -7.33
CA LEU A 152 2.26 -16.18 -8.20
C LEU A 152 3.50 -15.27 -8.24
N ILE A 153 4.14 -15.03 -7.09
CA ILE A 153 5.40 -14.29 -7.00
C ILE A 153 6.49 -14.96 -7.82
N LYS A 154 6.65 -16.28 -7.67
CA LYS A 154 7.63 -17.04 -8.46
C LYS A 154 7.37 -17.02 -9.96
N LEU A 155 6.10 -17.09 -10.38
CA LEU A 155 5.73 -16.98 -11.79
C LEU A 155 6.01 -15.57 -12.34
N ALA A 156 5.95 -14.56 -11.48
CA ALA A 156 6.25 -13.17 -11.81
C ALA A 156 7.74 -12.81 -11.68
N GLU A 157 8.59 -13.71 -11.15
CA GLU A 157 10.05 -13.50 -11.07
C GLU A 157 10.62 -13.26 -12.48
N GLY A 158 11.33 -12.16 -12.65
CA GLY A 158 11.86 -11.74 -13.93
C GLY A 158 10.93 -10.85 -14.77
N THR A 159 9.67 -10.66 -14.34
CA THR A 159 8.77 -9.67 -14.94
C THR A 159 8.87 -8.33 -14.21
N SER A 160 8.37 -7.24 -14.85
CA SER A 160 8.29 -5.92 -14.21
C SER A 160 7.35 -5.86 -13.01
N PHE A 161 6.53 -6.87 -12.77
CA PHE A 161 5.55 -6.93 -11.70
C PHE A 161 6.13 -7.16 -10.30
N ASN A 162 7.33 -7.70 -10.19
CA ASN A 162 7.88 -8.12 -8.89
C ASN A 162 9.10 -7.30 -8.47
N ARG A 163 9.13 -6.02 -8.79
CA ARG A 163 10.23 -5.13 -8.41
C ARG A 163 9.81 -4.18 -7.30
N ALA A 164 9.80 -4.68 -6.05
CA ALA A 164 9.76 -3.79 -4.91
C ALA A 164 11.13 -3.13 -4.74
N TRP A 165 11.21 -1.84 -5.11
CA TRP A 165 12.45 -1.05 -5.04
C TRP A 165 12.78 -0.66 -3.60
N ASN A 166 11.76 -0.39 -2.81
CA ASN A 166 11.88 -0.10 -1.38
C ASN A 166 10.66 -0.64 -0.63
N MET A 167 10.85 -0.83 0.65
CA MET A 167 9.81 -1.13 1.61
C MET A 167 10.16 -0.39 2.90
N TRP A 168 9.18 0.21 3.53
CA TRP A 168 9.39 0.95 4.75
C TRP A 168 8.19 0.87 5.70
N VAL A 169 8.48 1.03 6.98
CA VAL A 169 7.50 1.19 8.07
C VAL A 169 7.93 2.40 8.87
N ALA A 170 7.00 3.28 9.18
CA ALA A 170 7.25 4.48 9.95
C ALA A 170 6.26 4.63 11.11
N CYS A 171 6.71 5.27 12.16
CA CYS A 171 5.89 5.78 13.26
C CYS A 171 5.91 7.31 13.18
N PRO A 172 4.85 7.97 12.69
CA PRO A 172 4.84 9.42 12.53
C PRO A 172 4.99 10.16 13.87
N GLU A 173 4.49 9.60 14.96
CA GLU A 173 4.52 10.20 16.30
C GLU A 173 5.95 10.35 16.83
N THR A 174 6.81 9.35 16.62
CA THR A 174 8.20 9.35 17.11
C THR A 174 9.21 9.76 16.05
N GLY A 175 8.81 9.86 14.78
CA GLY A 175 9.71 10.08 13.65
C GLY A 175 10.55 8.87 13.25
N ASP A 176 10.38 7.73 13.93
CA ASP A 176 11.13 6.52 13.64
C ASP A 176 10.67 5.88 12.36
N PHE A 177 11.59 5.40 11.55
CA PHE A 177 11.29 4.54 10.43
C PHE A 177 12.37 3.50 10.13
N VAL A 178 11.91 2.39 9.57
CA VAL A 178 12.74 1.29 9.10
C VAL A 178 12.51 1.14 7.61
N VAL A 179 13.57 1.04 6.84
CA VAL A 179 13.51 0.92 5.38
C VAL A 179 14.43 -0.20 4.90
N SER A 180 14.02 -0.89 3.86
CA SER A 180 14.88 -1.77 3.06
C SER A 180 14.83 -1.36 1.59
N PHE A 181 15.94 -1.51 0.89
CA PHE A 181 16.09 -1.19 -0.52
C PHE A 181 16.44 -2.42 -1.33
N ALA A 182 15.99 -2.47 -2.58
CA ALA A 182 16.43 -3.50 -3.52
C ALA A 182 17.93 -3.37 -3.80
N GLU A 183 18.62 -4.49 -3.83
CA GLU A 183 20.04 -4.60 -4.12
C GLU A 183 20.26 -5.53 -5.33
N ARG A 184 20.76 -5.00 -6.45
CA ARG A 184 21.05 -5.77 -7.67
C ARG A 184 19.89 -6.69 -8.07
N ASP A 185 20.00 -7.97 -7.72
CA ASP A 185 19.07 -9.07 -8.01
C ASP A 185 18.10 -9.39 -6.86
N LYS A 186 18.19 -8.68 -5.72
CA LYS A 186 17.32 -8.86 -4.56
C LYS A 186 16.29 -7.74 -4.48
N ILE A 187 15.04 -8.12 -4.28
CA ILE A 187 13.93 -7.19 -4.01
C ILE A 187 13.94 -6.73 -2.55
N ALA A 188 13.36 -5.56 -2.26
CA ALA A 188 13.42 -4.91 -0.95
C ALA A 188 12.95 -5.78 0.22
N PHE A 189 11.97 -6.67 0.03
CA PHE A 189 11.53 -7.56 1.11
C PHE A 189 12.44 -8.76 1.37
N SER A 190 13.59 -8.83 0.70
CA SER A 190 14.62 -9.87 0.91
C SER A 190 15.99 -9.28 1.26
N THR A 191 16.05 -7.99 1.48
CA THR A 191 17.29 -7.27 1.84
C THR A 191 17.27 -6.83 3.31
N PRO A 192 18.42 -6.50 3.90
CA PRO A 192 18.51 -5.96 5.24
C PRO A 192 17.71 -4.66 5.42
N CYS A 193 17.29 -4.42 6.65
CA CYS A 193 16.60 -3.20 7.04
C CYS A 193 17.58 -2.21 7.67
N HIS A 194 17.35 -0.92 7.41
CA HIS A 194 18.08 0.20 7.99
C HIS A 194 17.10 1.04 8.83
N TYR A 195 17.53 1.44 10.01
CA TYR A 195 16.77 2.30 10.92
C TYR A 195 17.22 3.74 10.78
N PHE A 196 16.26 4.65 10.83
CA PHE A 196 16.47 6.09 10.86
C PHE A 196 15.43 6.76 11.77
N ASN A 197 15.77 7.94 12.28
CA ASN A 197 14.79 8.83 12.90
C ASN A 197 14.71 10.13 12.09
N LEU A 198 13.52 10.48 11.65
CA LEU A 198 13.29 11.64 10.77
C LEU A 198 13.64 12.94 11.47
N PHE A 199 13.34 13.06 12.77
CA PHE A 199 13.61 14.30 13.52
C PHE A 199 15.11 14.50 13.70
N GLU A 200 15.87 13.43 13.95
CA GLU A 200 17.35 13.53 14.01
C GLU A 200 17.94 13.94 12.65
N LEU A 201 17.41 13.40 11.55
CA LEU A 201 17.90 13.74 10.20
C LEU A 201 17.62 15.20 9.79
N ILE A 202 16.59 15.84 10.36
CA ILE A 202 16.23 17.23 10.06
C ILE A 202 17.00 18.21 10.96
N GLU A 203 17.38 17.79 12.16
CA GLU A 203 18.10 18.60 13.14
C GLU A 203 19.60 18.65 12.89
N GLU A 204 20.17 17.75 12.06
CA GLU A 204 21.59 17.82 11.66
C GLU A 204 21.79 18.97 10.64
N PRO A 205 22.68 19.95 10.93
CA PRO A 205 22.96 21.09 10.07
C PRO A 205 23.73 20.73 8.79
#